data_3c66dea1e0ea9e4b5e00edbc05ae3bc3
#
_entry.id   3c66dea1e0ea9e4b5e00edbc05ae3bc3
#
_cell.length_a   1.000
_cell.length_b   1.000
_cell.length_c   1.000
_cell.angle_alpha   90.00
_cell.angle_beta   90.00
_cell.angle_gamma   90.00
#
_symmetry.space_group_name_H-M   'P 1'
#
loop_
_entity.id
_entity.type
_entity.pdbx_description
1 polymer ?
#
loop_
_entity_poly.entity_id
_entity_poly.type
_entity_poly.pdbx_seq_one_letter_code
_entity_poly.pdbx_strand_id
1 'polypeptide(L)'
;MNKKIFILSAVAASLLFTSQALAHAVVKPNEVGIGKYQTFTLAVPSEKPIATVGIRLVMPEGINSATPNVKPGWKIEKKTQATGNKVADEDGMIVDEQKLTEITWTGGNIPAGQRDEFLFSIKAPSKPTTLNWKVYQTYADGSVVSWNLGSEQAKTAAEGFGPYSMTKVIDDLSSSSTPAAANKSDSNSTTALAFSVVAFVLALAALRKANKKN
;
A
#
# COMPACT_ATOMS: atom_id res chain seq x y z
N MET A 1 19.07 24.35 40.66
CA MET A 1 18.26 23.95 39.50
C MET A 1 17.95 22.47 39.64
N ASN A 2 16.68 22.10 39.93
CA ASN A 2 16.31 20.79 40.44
C ASN A 2 16.40 19.69 39.37
N LYS A 3 17.31 18.73 39.55
CA LYS A 3 17.45 17.53 38.66
C LYS A 3 16.13 16.79 38.36
N LYS A 4 15.14 16.91 39.28
CA LYS A 4 13.79 16.30 39.10
C LYS A 4 12.96 16.97 37.98
N ILE A 5 13.14 18.29 37.75
CA ILE A 5 12.44 19.04 36.72
C ILE A 5 13.03 18.70 35.34
N PHE A 6 14.34 18.44 35.25
CA PHE A 6 14.99 18.06 33.99
C PHE A 6 14.60 16.68 33.48
N ILE A 7 14.35 15.72 34.39
CA ILE A 7 13.91 14.36 34.03
C ILE A 7 12.46 14.38 33.55
N LEU A 8 11.59 15.18 34.17
CA LEU A 8 10.20 15.29 33.80
C LEU A 8 10.01 15.93 32.41
N SER A 9 10.84 16.95 32.09
CA SER A 9 10.81 17.58 30.75
C SER A 9 11.38 16.71 29.66
N ALA A 10 12.36 15.84 29.94
CA ALA A 10 12.90 14.89 28.97
C ALA A 10 11.90 13.77 28.61
N VAL A 11 11.11 13.30 29.59
CA VAL A 11 10.03 12.29 29.34
C VAL A 11 8.86 12.91 28.57
N ALA A 12 8.51 14.17 28.86
CA ALA A 12 7.44 14.86 28.12
C ALA A 12 7.84 15.16 26.66
N ALA A 13 9.10 15.44 26.39
CA ALA A 13 9.60 15.68 25.03
C ALA A 13 9.64 14.41 24.17
N SER A 14 9.86 13.24 24.74
CA SER A 14 9.87 11.96 24.00
C SER A 14 8.48 11.48 23.56
N LEU A 15 7.41 12.02 24.11
CA LEU A 15 6.01 11.67 23.73
C LEU A 15 5.50 12.47 22.51
N LEU A 16 6.26 13.46 22.03
CA LEU A 16 5.83 14.32 20.91
C LEU A 16 6.29 13.82 19.53
N PHE A 17 7.11 12.78 19.47
CA PHE A 17 7.48 12.14 18.19
C PHE A 17 6.48 11.03 17.85
N THR A 18 5.23 11.38 17.58
CA THR A 18 4.35 10.49 16.83
C THR A 18 4.83 10.48 15.38
N SER A 19 5.64 9.49 15.00
CA SER A 19 5.84 9.20 13.58
C SER A 19 4.46 8.91 13.00
N GLN A 20 3.96 9.79 12.15
CA GLN A 20 2.78 9.48 11.34
C GLN A 20 3.15 8.28 10.49
N ALA A 21 2.58 7.13 10.82
CA ALA A 21 2.61 5.98 9.93
C ALA A 21 1.79 6.36 8.70
N LEU A 22 2.47 6.86 7.67
CA LEU A 22 1.86 7.12 6.37
C LEU A 22 1.32 5.78 5.86
N ALA A 23 0.01 5.62 5.84
CA ALA A 23 -0.64 4.46 5.28
C ALA A 23 -0.64 4.61 3.76
N HIS A 24 0.18 3.86 3.07
CA HIS A 24 0.36 3.92 1.62
C HIS A 24 -0.88 3.41 0.88
N ALA A 25 -1.08 3.88 -0.36
CA ALA A 25 -1.98 3.21 -1.30
C ALA A 25 -1.39 1.83 -1.64
N VAL A 26 -2.15 0.76 -1.37
CA VAL A 26 -1.66 -0.62 -1.47
C VAL A 26 -2.55 -1.45 -2.39
N VAL A 27 -1.92 -2.16 -3.33
CA VAL A 27 -2.60 -3.15 -4.18
C VAL A 27 -2.35 -4.55 -3.66
N LYS A 28 -3.41 -5.35 -3.52
CA LYS A 28 -3.40 -6.76 -3.13
C LYS A 28 -4.12 -7.62 -4.18
N PRO A 29 -3.71 -8.89 -4.35
CA PRO A 29 -2.63 -9.60 -3.68
C PRO A 29 -1.25 -9.11 -4.11
N ASN A 30 -0.23 -9.36 -3.26
CA ASN A 30 1.17 -9.05 -3.57
C ASN A 30 1.89 -10.16 -4.35
N GLU A 31 1.17 -11.24 -4.69
CA GLU A 31 1.65 -12.35 -5.51
C GLU A 31 0.51 -12.97 -6.32
N VAL A 32 0.78 -13.38 -7.55
CA VAL A 32 -0.18 -14.04 -8.45
C VAL A 32 0.55 -14.98 -9.40
N GLY A 33 -0.08 -16.10 -9.77
CA GLY A 33 0.45 -17.04 -10.76
C GLY A 33 0.39 -16.49 -12.18
N ILE A 34 1.33 -16.92 -13.05
CA ILE A 34 1.36 -16.56 -14.47
C ILE A 34 0.04 -16.92 -15.17
N GLY A 35 -0.44 -16.04 -16.05
CA GLY A 35 -1.63 -16.24 -16.88
C GLY A 35 -2.95 -16.34 -16.12
N LYS A 36 -2.97 -16.24 -14.78
CA LYS A 36 -4.20 -16.33 -13.97
C LYS A 36 -5.04 -15.07 -14.09
N TYR A 37 -6.37 -15.26 -14.10
CA TYR A 37 -7.30 -14.15 -13.83
C TYR A 37 -7.38 -13.93 -12.34
N GLN A 38 -7.19 -12.68 -11.92
CA GLN A 38 -7.16 -12.29 -10.51
C GLN A 38 -7.88 -10.97 -10.31
N THR A 39 -8.70 -10.90 -9.26
CA THR A 39 -9.22 -9.62 -8.75
C THR A 39 -8.24 -9.02 -7.78
N PHE A 40 -7.91 -7.78 -8.01
CA PHE A 40 -7.05 -6.95 -7.16
C PHE A 40 -7.88 -5.93 -6.39
N THR A 41 -7.39 -5.58 -5.22
CA THR A 41 -7.95 -4.53 -4.37
C THR A 41 -6.89 -3.44 -4.21
N LEU A 42 -7.20 -2.24 -4.68
CA LEU A 42 -6.44 -1.03 -4.37
C LEU A 42 -7.07 -0.37 -3.14
N ALA A 43 -6.39 -0.42 -2.00
CA ALA A 43 -6.78 0.26 -0.77
C ALA A 43 -6.14 1.64 -0.73
N VAL A 44 -6.95 2.69 -0.56
CA VAL A 44 -6.49 4.09 -0.54
C VAL A 44 -6.95 4.75 0.77
N PRO A 45 -6.01 5.13 1.65
CA PRO A 45 -6.31 5.91 2.84
C PRO A 45 -6.37 7.40 2.50
N SER A 46 -7.23 8.16 3.18
CA SER A 46 -7.24 9.63 3.14
C SER A 46 -6.53 10.17 4.38
N GLU A 47 -5.23 10.45 4.26
CA GLU A 47 -4.37 10.80 5.39
C GLU A 47 -4.34 12.30 5.71
N LYS A 48 -4.62 13.15 4.72
CA LYS A 48 -4.76 14.58 4.94
C LYS A 48 -6.06 14.90 5.70
N PRO A 49 -6.16 16.05 6.39
CA PRO A 49 -7.39 16.48 7.07
C PRO A 49 -8.49 16.93 6.10
N ILE A 50 -8.43 16.50 4.86
CA ILE A 50 -9.36 16.77 3.76
C ILE A 50 -9.65 15.48 3.01
N ALA A 51 -10.80 15.43 2.34
CA ALA A 51 -11.23 14.23 1.64
C ALA A 51 -10.42 13.96 0.37
N THR A 52 -10.27 12.68 0.03
CA THR A 52 -9.83 12.23 -1.29
C THR A 52 -11.02 12.16 -2.24
N VAL A 53 -10.90 12.78 -3.41
CA VAL A 53 -11.99 12.88 -4.40
C VAL A 53 -11.65 12.29 -5.76
N GLY A 54 -10.41 11.87 -5.96
CA GLY A 54 -9.96 11.26 -7.21
C GLY A 54 -8.81 10.26 -6.99
N ILE A 55 -8.85 9.17 -7.74
CA ILE A 55 -7.82 8.12 -7.75
C ILE A 55 -7.49 7.82 -9.20
N ARG A 56 -6.21 7.76 -9.53
CA ARG A 56 -5.70 7.33 -10.84
C ARG A 56 -4.69 6.22 -10.63
N LEU A 57 -4.99 5.06 -11.18
CA LEU A 57 -4.12 3.88 -11.19
C LEU A 57 -3.49 3.74 -12.58
N VAL A 58 -2.18 3.77 -12.66
CA VAL A 58 -1.43 3.50 -13.88
C VAL A 58 -1.19 2.00 -14.01
N MET A 59 -1.54 1.44 -15.16
CA MET A 59 -1.33 0.02 -15.42
C MET A 59 0.15 -0.29 -15.54
N PRO A 60 0.64 -1.31 -14.82
CA PRO A 60 2.01 -1.80 -15.00
C PRO A 60 2.25 -2.33 -16.42
N GLU A 61 3.50 -2.35 -16.82
CA GLU A 61 3.91 -3.02 -18.06
C GLU A 61 3.52 -4.51 -18.04
N GLY A 62 3.06 -5.01 -19.18
CA GLY A 62 2.56 -6.38 -19.34
C GLY A 62 1.07 -6.56 -19.01
N ILE A 63 0.38 -5.51 -18.54
CA ILE A 63 -1.07 -5.50 -18.37
C ILE A 63 -1.70 -4.70 -19.51
N ASN A 64 -2.42 -5.38 -20.41
CA ASN A 64 -3.05 -4.75 -21.56
C ASN A 64 -4.54 -4.42 -21.32
N SER A 65 -5.18 -5.08 -20.38
CA SER A 65 -6.59 -4.87 -20.06
C SER A 65 -6.87 -5.06 -18.57
N ALA A 66 -7.87 -4.36 -18.08
CA ALA A 66 -8.43 -4.55 -16.74
C ALA A 66 -9.92 -4.22 -16.74
N THR A 67 -10.67 -4.90 -15.87
CA THR A 67 -12.09 -4.67 -15.65
C THR A 67 -12.27 -4.15 -14.22
N PRO A 68 -12.49 -2.84 -14.03
CA PRO A 68 -12.82 -2.30 -12.71
C PRO A 68 -14.24 -2.70 -12.31
N ASN A 69 -14.44 -2.98 -11.04
CA ASN A 69 -15.76 -3.23 -10.48
C ASN A 69 -16.53 -1.90 -10.38
N VAL A 70 -17.85 -1.98 -10.53
CA VAL A 70 -18.73 -0.84 -10.24
C VAL A 70 -18.49 -0.37 -8.79
N LYS A 71 -18.35 0.94 -8.62
CA LYS A 71 -18.13 1.58 -7.32
C LYS A 71 -19.17 2.68 -7.10
N PRO A 72 -20.15 2.50 -6.21
CA PRO A 72 -21.17 3.51 -5.93
C PRO A 72 -20.55 4.86 -5.55
N GLY A 73 -21.07 5.94 -6.12
CA GLY A 73 -20.56 7.29 -5.87
C GLY A 73 -19.30 7.68 -6.63
N TRP A 74 -18.72 6.77 -7.44
CA TRP A 74 -17.53 7.04 -8.23
C TRP A 74 -17.80 6.86 -9.72
N LYS A 75 -17.41 7.83 -10.54
CA LYS A 75 -17.31 7.70 -11.99
C LYS A 75 -16.01 6.97 -12.32
N ILE A 76 -16.08 5.98 -13.20
CA ILE A 76 -14.93 5.16 -13.60
C ILE A 76 -14.64 5.45 -15.07
N GLU A 77 -13.38 5.77 -15.36
CA GLU A 77 -12.89 6.00 -16.72
C GLU A 77 -11.65 5.13 -16.98
N LYS A 78 -11.56 4.59 -18.19
CA LYS A 78 -10.41 3.85 -18.68
C LYS A 78 -9.74 4.63 -19.81
N LYS A 79 -8.43 4.82 -19.73
CA LYS A 79 -7.64 5.41 -20.79
C LYS A 79 -6.87 4.33 -21.51
N THR A 80 -7.02 4.28 -22.84
CA THR A 80 -6.30 3.34 -23.71
C THR A 80 -5.33 4.08 -24.62
N GLN A 81 -4.40 3.33 -25.18
CA GLN A 81 -3.43 3.78 -26.17
C GLN A 81 -3.27 2.69 -27.24
N ALA A 82 -3.20 3.08 -28.52
CA ALA A 82 -2.89 2.17 -29.60
C ALA A 82 -1.48 1.61 -29.42
N THR A 83 -1.32 0.30 -29.63
CA THR A 83 -0.01 -0.38 -29.55
C THR A 83 0.80 -0.26 -30.83
N GLY A 84 0.16 0.14 -31.93
CA GLY A 84 0.71 0.11 -33.28
C GLY A 84 0.51 -1.24 -34.00
N ASN A 85 0.00 -2.25 -33.30
CA ASN A 85 -0.36 -3.53 -33.91
C ASN A 85 -1.80 -3.51 -34.44
N LYS A 86 -2.11 -4.46 -35.32
CA LYS A 86 -3.47 -4.72 -35.80
C LYS A 86 -3.93 -6.08 -35.29
N VAL A 87 -5.18 -6.13 -34.82
CA VAL A 87 -5.83 -7.37 -34.35
C VAL A 87 -7.21 -7.49 -34.98
N ALA A 88 -7.69 -8.70 -35.10
CA ALA A 88 -9.10 -8.94 -35.45
C ALA A 88 -9.97 -8.74 -34.19
N ASP A 89 -11.04 -7.96 -34.30
CA ASP A 89 -12.07 -7.86 -33.28
C ASP A 89 -13.03 -9.06 -33.28
N GLU A 90 -14.09 -9.00 -32.45
CA GLU A 90 -15.08 -10.09 -32.33
C GLU A 90 -15.85 -10.36 -33.63
N ASP A 91 -15.96 -9.33 -34.48
CA ASP A 91 -16.62 -9.42 -35.80
C ASP A 91 -15.63 -9.80 -36.92
N GLY A 92 -14.36 -10.03 -36.59
CA GLY A 92 -13.27 -10.35 -37.53
C GLY A 92 -12.74 -9.18 -38.30
N MET A 93 -13.10 -7.92 -37.92
CA MET A 93 -12.58 -6.73 -38.56
C MET A 93 -11.19 -6.40 -37.99
N ILE A 94 -10.30 -5.94 -38.87
CA ILE A 94 -8.94 -5.55 -38.47
C ILE A 94 -8.95 -4.13 -37.87
N VAL A 95 -8.69 -4.04 -36.57
CA VAL A 95 -8.68 -2.80 -35.81
C VAL A 95 -7.31 -2.56 -35.16
N ASP A 96 -7.06 -1.34 -34.73
CA ASP A 96 -5.85 -1.02 -33.95
C ASP A 96 -5.95 -1.65 -32.57
N GLU A 97 -4.97 -2.48 -32.20
CA GLU A 97 -4.87 -3.04 -30.87
C GLU A 97 -4.74 -1.91 -29.83
N GLN A 98 -5.61 -1.95 -28.82
CA GLN A 98 -5.63 -0.98 -27.74
C GLN A 98 -5.09 -1.62 -26.45
N LYS A 99 -4.20 -0.91 -25.77
CA LYS A 99 -3.67 -1.25 -24.47
C LYS A 99 -4.21 -0.26 -23.43
N LEU A 100 -4.76 -0.78 -22.34
CA LEU A 100 -5.14 0.04 -21.19
C LEU A 100 -3.91 0.62 -20.52
N THR A 101 -3.92 1.93 -20.29
CA THR A 101 -2.82 2.64 -19.62
C THR A 101 -3.17 3.11 -18.23
N GLU A 102 -4.43 3.48 -17.99
CA GLU A 102 -4.88 4.03 -16.72
C GLU A 102 -6.34 3.65 -16.44
N ILE A 103 -6.66 3.52 -15.15
CA ILE A 103 -8.04 3.55 -14.62
C ILE A 103 -8.14 4.74 -13.68
N THR A 104 -9.19 5.52 -13.83
CA THR A 104 -9.45 6.69 -12.98
C THR A 104 -10.82 6.57 -12.33
N TRP A 105 -10.89 6.84 -11.04
CA TRP A 105 -12.12 6.97 -10.26
C TRP A 105 -12.22 8.42 -9.81
N THR A 106 -13.34 9.10 -10.12
CA THR A 106 -13.59 10.52 -9.80
C THR A 106 -14.98 10.75 -9.24
N GLY A 107 -15.20 11.89 -8.60
CA GLY A 107 -16.51 12.32 -8.10
C GLY A 107 -16.98 11.66 -6.81
N GLY A 108 -16.19 10.72 -6.26
CA GLY A 108 -16.46 10.13 -4.96
C GLY A 108 -15.85 10.93 -3.81
N ASN A 109 -15.89 10.34 -2.61
CA ASN A 109 -15.41 10.97 -1.40
C ASN A 109 -14.89 9.92 -0.41
N ILE A 110 -13.59 9.95 -0.09
CA ILE A 110 -13.04 9.24 1.05
C ILE A 110 -12.81 10.29 2.14
N PRO A 111 -13.58 10.30 3.23
CA PRO A 111 -13.41 11.28 4.30
C PRO A 111 -12.00 11.22 4.92
N ALA A 112 -11.55 12.32 5.50
CA ALA A 112 -10.29 12.40 6.22
C ALA A 112 -10.19 11.31 7.32
N GLY A 113 -9.05 10.64 7.41
CA GLY A 113 -8.81 9.57 8.38
C GLY A 113 -9.53 8.25 8.07
N GLN A 114 -10.22 8.13 6.93
CA GLN A 114 -10.84 6.88 6.47
C GLN A 114 -10.08 6.30 5.28
N ARG A 115 -10.43 5.08 4.90
CA ARG A 115 -9.92 4.42 3.70
C ARG A 115 -11.05 3.83 2.89
N ASP A 116 -10.83 3.66 1.60
CA ASP A 116 -11.75 2.97 0.71
C ASP A 116 -11.00 1.98 -0.20
N GLU A 117 -11.72 1.06 -0.82
CA GLU A 117 -11.16 -0.01 -1.64
C GLU A 117 -11.74 0.03 -3.06
N PHE A 118 -10.87 -0.10 -4.06
CA PHE A 118 -11.19 -0.08 -5.48
C PHE A 118 -10.80 -1.42 -6.09
N LEU A 119 -11.78 -2.18 -6.52
CA LEU A 119 -11.56 -3.53 -7.05
C LEU A 119 -11.46 -3.48 -8.57
N PHE A 120 -10.55 -4.28 -9.12
CA PHE A 120 -10.40 -4.48 -10.55
C PHE A 120 -9.81 -5.85 -10.84
N SER A 121 -10.17 -6.44 -11.97
CA SER A 121 -9.67 -7.76 -12.39
C SER A 121 -8.76 -7.60 -13.59
N ILE A 122 -7.68 -8.37 -13.60
CA ILE A 122 -6.75 -8.49 -14.73
C ILE A 122 -6.45 -9.96 -15.02
N LYS A 123 -5.93 -10.23 -16.20
CA LYS A 123 -5.16 -11.44 -16.49
C LYS A 123 -3.68 -11.14 -16.23
N ALA A 124 -3.06 -11.92 -15.35
CA ALA A 124 -1.64 -11.79 -15.06
C ALA A 124 -0.78 -12.07 -16.31
N PRO A 125 0.41 -11.47 -16.44
CA PRO A 125 1.37 -11.79 -17.49
C PRO A 125 1.68 -13.29 -17.56
N SER A 126 2.00 -13.78 -18.76
CA SER A 126 2.33 -15.20 -19.01
C SER A 126 3.77 -15.56 -18.63
N LYS A 127 4.55 -14.60 -18.16
CA LYS A 127 5.93 -14.79 -17.70
C LYS A 127 6.12 -14.16 -16.32
N PRO A 128 7.01 -14.73 -15.47
CA PRO A 128 7.34 -14.14 -14.20
C PRO A 128 7.86 -12.70 -14.35
N THR A 129 7.33 -11.80 -13.55
CA THR A 129 7.70 -10.38 -13.54
C THR A 129 7.24 -9.71 -12.24
N THR A 130 7.54 -8.42 -12.07
CA THR A 130 7.01 -7.61 -10.98
C THR A 130 6.14 -6.50 -11.55
N LEU A 131 4.91 -6.43 -11.09
CA LEU A 131 3.95 -5.37 -11.42
C LEU A 131 4.11 -4.23 -10.42
N ASN A 132 4.49 -3.05 -10.90
CA ASN A 132 4.67 -1.84 -10.09
C ASN A 132 3.43 -0.95 -10.24
N TRP A 133 2.59 -0.89 -9.21
CA TRP A 133 1.33 -0.17 -9.21
C TRP A 133 1.54 1.29 -8.80
N LYS A 134 1.57 2.20 -9.77
CA LYS A 134 1.68 3.64 -9.51
C LYS A 134 0.28 4.22 -9.33
N VAL A 135 0.07 4.91 -8.21
CA VAL A 135 -1.22 5.50 -7.83
C VAL A 135 -1.04 6.99 -7.61
N TYR A 136 -2.02 7.76 -8.06
CA TYR A 136 -2.10 9.20 -7.83
C TYR A 136 -3.43 9.50 -7.16
N GLN A 137 -3.37 10.12 -6.01
CA GLN A 137 -4.50 10.41 -5.15
C GLN A 137 -4.75 11.92 -5.12
N THR A 138 -5.92 12.36 -5.60
CA THR A 138 -6.33 13.76 -5.65
C THR A 138 -7.22 14.07 -4.47
N TYR A 139 -6.90 15.12 -3.75
CA TYR A 139 -7.67 15.64 -2.63
C TYR A 139 -8.62 16.75 -3.04
N ALA A 140 -9.58 17.11 -2.19
CA ALA A 140 -10.61 18.09 -2.49
C ALA A 140 -10.06 19.52 -2.71
N ASP A 141 -8.86 19.83 -2.22
CA ASP A 141 -8.15 21.09 -2.47
C ASP A 141 -7.36 21.09 -3.80
N GLY A 142 -7.45 20.01 -4.58
CA GLY A 142 -6.72 19.85 -5.84
C GLY A 142 -5.27 19.34 -5.66
N SER A 143 -4.77 19.21 -4.43
CA SER A 143 -3.44 18.64 -4.19
C SER A 143 -3.40 17.16 -4.56
N VAL A 144 -2.23 16.67 -5.00
CA VAL A 144 -2.02 15.29 -5.41
C VAL A 144 -0.92 14.66 -4.58
N VAL A 145 -1.19 13.46 -4.04
CA VAL A 145 -0.15 12.57 -3.50
C VAL A 145 0.13 11.48 -4.52
N SER A 146 1.42 11.22 -4.75
CA SER A 146 1.92 10.33 -5.80
C SER A 146 2.65 9.14 -5.21
N TRP A 147 2.04 7.97 -5.26
CA TRP A 147 2.62 6.68 -4.87
C TRP A 147 3.29 6.04 -6.09
N ASN A 148 4.44 6.59 -6.53
CA ASN A 148 5.03 6.29 -7.84
C ASN A 148 6.54 6.07 -7.82
N LEU A 149 7.17 6.05 -6.65
CA LEU A 149 8.61 5.88 -6.50
C LEU A 149 8.97 4.45 -6.08
N GLY A 150 10.20 4.02 -6.33
CA GLY A 150 10.75 2.84 -5.69
C GLY A 150 10.97 3.07 -4.19
N SER A 151 10.99 2.00 -3.39
CA SER A 151 11.09 2.10 -1.92
C SER A 151 12.31 2.89 -1.45
N GLU A 152 13.46 2.74 -2.12
CA GLU A 152 14.67 3.50 -1.75
C GLU A 152 14.57 4.98 -2.12
N GLN A 153 13.98 5.29 -3.28
CA GLN A 153 13.77 6.67 -3.72
C GLN A 153 12.76 7.39 -2.82
N ALA A 154 11.75 6.68 -2.34
CA ALA A 154 10.73 7.25 -1.46
C ALA A 154 11.26 7.69 -0.09
N LYS A 155 12.38 7.09 0.40
CA LYS A 155 13.00 7.47 1.68
C LYS A 155 13.52 8.91 1.72
N THR A 156 13.90 9.46 0.57
CA THR A 156 14.47 10.81 0.44
C THR A 156 13.58 11.73 -0.42
N ALA A 157 12.37 11.29 -0.75
CA ALA A 157 11.47 12.04 -1.59
C ALA A 157 10.88 13.26 -0.84
N ALA A 158 10.48 14.26 -1.61
CA ALA A 158 9.72 15.39 -1.09
C ALA A 158 8.34 14.93 -0.58
N GLU A 159 7.72 15.76 0.25
CA GLU A 159 6.35 15.55 0.70
C GLU A 159 5.40 15.37 -0.49
N GLY A 160 4.42 14.47 -0.37
CA GLY A 160 3.47 14.14 -1.43
C GLY A 160 3.96 13.06 -2.40
N PHE A 161 5.14 12.47 -2.18
CA PHE A 161 5.62 11.32 -2.93
C PHE A 161 5.88 10.13 -2.01
N GLY A 162 5.48 8.95 -2.49
CA GLY A 162 5.64 7.70 -1.75
C GLY A 162 5.92 6.51 -2.65
N PRO A 163 6.21 5.33 -2.05
CA PRO A 163 6.52 4.14 -2.81
C PRO A 163 5.27 3.56 -3.49
N TYR A 164 5.46 3.04 -4.70
CA TYR A 164 4.43 2.24 -5.36
C TYR A 164 4.26 0.88 -4.67
N SER A 165 3.06 0.30 -4.78
CA SER A 165 2.80 -1.07 -4.39
C SER A 165 3.31 -2.05 -5.45
N MET A 166 3.66 -3.28 -5.04
CA MET A 166 4.20 -4.30 -5.95
C MET A 166 3.43 -5.61 -5.84
N THR A 167 3.28 -6.29 -6.98
CA THR A 167 2.80 -7.68 -7.05
C THR A 167 3.81 -8.50 -7.82
N LYS A 168 4.26 -9.62 -7.26
CA LYS A 168 5.09 -10.61 -7.95
C LYS A 168 4.21 -11.52 -8.79
N VAL A 169 4.55 -11.67 -10.06
CA VAL A 169 3.98 -12.70 -10.92
C VAL A 169 4.95 -13.87 -10.90
N ILE A 170 4.51 -15.01 -10.36
CA ILE A 170 5.33 -16.20 -10.17
C ILE A 170 4.91 -17.33 -11.10
N ASP A 171 5.85 -18.20 -11.42
CA ASP A 171 5.57 -19.46 -12.10
C ASP A 171 5.09 -20.48 -11.06
N ASP A 172 3.77 -20.54 -10.85
CA ASP A 172 3.14 -21.48 -9.93
C ASP A 172 2.99 -22.90 -10.50
N LEU A 173 3.25 -23.07 -11.80
CA LEU A 173 3.22 -24.38 -12.46
C LEU A 173 4.45 -25.23 -12.06
N SER A 174 5.55 -24.57 -11.73
CA SER A 174 6.79 -25.25 -11.26
C SER A 174 6.72 -25.65 -9.78
N SER A 175 5.77 -25.11 -9.02
CA SER A 175 5.70 -25.28 -7.56
C SER A 175 4.81 -26.46 -7.11
N SER A 176 4.20 -27.21 -8.03
CA SER A 176 3.23 -28.24 -7.69
C SER A 176 3.81 -29.60 -7.28
N SER A 177 5.11 -29.70 -6.94
CA SER A 177 5.76 -30.96 -6.60
C SER A 177 6.36 -31.06 -5.20
N THR A 178 5.93 -30.26 -4.23
CA THR A 178 6.31 -30.49 -2.83
C THR A 178 5.07 -30.41 -1.93
N PRO A 179 4.69 -31.51 -1.25
CA PRO A 179 3.67 -31.44 -0.21
C PRO A 179 4.18 -30.49 0.87
N ALA A 180 3.34 -29.54 1.27
CA ALA A 180 3.64 -28.63 2.34
C ALA A 180 4.02 -29.40 3.61
N ALA A 181 5.31 -29.43 3.94
CA ALA A 181 5.76 -29.78 5.27
C ALA A 181 5.20 -28.72 6.21
N ALA A 182 4.36 -29.17 7.15
CA ALA A 182 3.81 -28.32 8.20
C ALA A 182 4.96 -27.62 8.93
N ASN A 183 5.18 -26.35 8.64
CA ASN A 183 6.10 -25.52 9.40
C ASN A 183 5.54 -25.40 10.81
N LYS A 184 6.22 -26.05 11.75
CA LYS A 184 6.08 -25.75 13.16
C LYS A 184 6.37 -24.27 13.35
N SER A 185 5.40 -23.55 13.84
CA SER A 185 5.52 -22.17 14.30
C SER A 185 6.53 -22.14 15.46
N ASP A 186 7.77 -21.74 15.18
CA ASP A 186 8.71 -21.39 16.24
C ASP A 186 8.26 -20.06 16.85
N SER A 187 7.64 -20.21 18.02
CA SER A 187 7.17 -19.10 18.85
C SER A 187 8.33 -18.38 19.52
N ASN A 188 9.01 -17.48 18.83
CA ASN A 188 9.99 -16.56 19.42
C ASN A 188 9.36 -15.24 19.92
N SER A 189 8.04 -15.18 20.11
CA SER A 189 7.34 -13.99 20.66
C SER A 189 7.43 -13.86 22.18
N THR A 190 7.92 -14.87 22.91
CA THR A 190 8.04 -14.84 24.38
C THR A 190 9.21 -14.00 24.89
N THR A 191 10.26 -13.77 24.09
CA THR A 191 11.42 -12.97 24.50
C THR A 191 11.14 -11.46 24.52
N ALA A 192 10.31 -10.94 23.61
CA ALA A 192 9.98 -9.52 23.57
C ALA A 192 9.11 -9.07 24.77
N LEU A 193 8.22 -9.93 25.24
CA LEU A 193 7.39 -9.66 26.42
C LEU A 193 8.19 -9.70 27.73
N ALA A 194 9.22 -10.55 27.80
CA ALA A 194 10.07 -10.65 29.00
C ALA A 194 10.89 -9.36 29.23
N PHE A 195 11.39 -8.72 28.18
CA PHE A 195 12.16 -7.48 28.31
C PHE A 195 11.29 -6.27 28.72
N SER A 196 10.03 -6.23 28.30
CA SER A 196 9.12 -5.13 28.68
C SER A 196 8.72 -5.17 30.16
N VAL A 197 8.53 -6.37 30.72
CA VAL A 197 8.19 -6.56 32.14
C VAL A 197 9.38 -6.20 33.04
N VAL A 198 10.60 -6.59 32.65
CA VAL A 198 11.82 -6.26 33.42
C VAL A 198 12.07 -4.74 33.44
N ALA A 199 11.88 -4.04 32.35
CA ALA A 199 12.03 -2.58 32.29
C ALA A 199 11.00 -1.86 33.19
N PHE A 200 9.76 -2.35 33.23
CA PHE A 200 8.72 -1.79 34.08
C PHE A 200 8.98 -2.00 35.57
N VAL A 201 9.46 -3.20 35.96
CA VAL A 201 9.81 -3.49 37.36
C VAL A 201 11.01 -2.65 37.81
N LEU A 202 12.03 -2.46 37.00
CA LEU A 202 13.18 -1.62 37.32
C LEU A 202 12.78 -0.14 37.46
N ALA A 203 11.85 0.36 36.66
CA ALA A 203 11.34 1.72 36.77
C ALA A 203 10.56 1.94 38.08
N LEU A 204 9.73 0.95 38.49
CA LEU A 204 9.00 0.99 39.78
C LEU A 204 9.95 0.92 40.99
N ALA A 205 11.02 0.13 40.91
CA ALA A 205 12.01 0.04 41.98
C ALA A 205 12.80 1.36 42.14
N ALA A 206 13.14 2.02 41.02
CA ALA A 206 13.79 3.34 41.05
C ALA A 206 12.90 4.41 41.65
N LEU A 207 11.60 4.42 41.36
CA LEU A 207 10.61 5.32 41.94
C LEU A 207 10.44 5.13 43.45
N ARG A 208 10.40 3.88 43.94
CA ARG A 208 10.32 3.57 45.38
C ARG A 208 11.56 4.00 46.12
N LYS A 209 12.78 3.85 45.53
CA LYS A 209 14.03 4.26 46.12
C LYS A 209 14.15 5.80 46.20
N ALA A 210 13.61 6.51 45.22
CA ALA A 210 13.58 7.98 45.22
C ALA A 210 12.63 8.54 46.29
N ASN A 211 11.50 7.87 46.54
CA ASN A 211 10.49 8.32 47.53
C ASN A 211 10.86 8.01 48.99
N LYS A 212 11.85 7.13 49.24
CA LYS A 212 12.32 6.74 50.59
C LYS A 212 13.44 7.62 51.10
N LYS A 213 13.90 8.63 50.31
CA LYS A 213 14.98 9.58 50.62
C LYS A 213 14.48 11.00 50.89
N ASN A 214 13.16 11.21 51.00
CA ASN A 214 12.55 12.47 51.47
C ASN A 214 11.90 12.26 52.81
#